data_ee6b48a4c108050ff4fb55a0e2070ab0
#
_entry.id   ee6b48a4c108050ff4fb55a0e2070ab0
#
_cell.length_a   1.000
_cell.length_b   1.000
_cell.length_c   1.000
_cell.angle_alpha   90.00
_cell.angle_beta   90.00
_cell.angle_gamma   90.00
#
_symmetry.space_group_name_H-M   'P 1'
#
loop_
_entity.id
_entity.type
_entity.pdbx_description
1 polymer ?
#
loop_
_entity_poly.entity_id
_entity_poly.type
_entity_poly.pdbx_seq_one_letter_code
_entity_poly.pdbx_strand_id
1 'polypeptide(L)'
;VEGLSGDERAAALQLAQQTQWRNKAVSDLYEPGSVFKLITCAAALDTGAIGKHSSFYCGDSISVAGTRFHCANHKRHGAQTVTQALENSCNQSFIQIGARLGKEAFCDYFEAFGLRAPTGIDLPAEPKKSLYYTAERMGPVELASCAFGQSSKVSYLEMAAAVCAVVNGGRLMQPYVVSDILGPEGEVIDHLAPVCRRRVLKEETSRTMREMMEAVVLYGGGRNAQIPGYRVGGKSGTSQKLDSADEKARIASFVAVAPIDDPQFLCLVCLDEPHSWTTAGGSLSAPVCAEVLEQTLVYKGIPRASLPAPSTAETSADLPEDGDSFDGA
;
A
#
# COMPACT_ATOMS: atom_id res chain seq x y z
N VAL A 1 -8.51 33.81 12.47
CA VAL A 1 -9.81 34.51 12.30
C VAL A 1 -9.84 35.85 13.01
N GLU A 2 -8.83 36.16 13.83
CA GLU A 2 -8.65 37.49 14.44
C GLU A 2 -8.23 38.50 13.35
N GLY A 3 -8.88 39.69 13.31
CA GLY A 3 -8.57 40.77 12.38
C GLY A 3 -9.36 40.75 11.06
N LEU A 4 -10.24 39.76 10.83
CA LEU A 4 -11.09 39.70 9.64
C LEU A 4 -12.40 40.47 9.83
N SER A 5 -12.95 41.07 8.75
CA SER A 5 -14.30 41.65 8.73
C SER A 5 -15.39 40.60 9.01
N GLY A 6 -16.63 41.05 9.27
CA GLY A 6 -17.74 40.15 9.59
C GLY A 6 -17.94 39.05 8.54
N ASP A 7 -17.96 39.41 7.26
CA ASP A 7 -18.20 38.46 6.15
C ASP A 7 -16.98 37.58 5.90
N GLU A 8 -15.78 38.12 5.95
CA GLU A 8 -14.53 37.37 5.81
C GLU A 8 -14.36 36.37 6.97
N ARG A 9 -14.72 36.79 8.19
CA ARG A 9 -14.71 35.90 9.36
C ARG A 9 -15.71 34.76 9.25
N ALA A 10 -16.92 35.04 8.76
CA ALA A 10 -17.94 34.02 8.54
C ALA A 10 -17.48 33.00 7.48
N ALA A 11 -16.93 33.46 6.37
CA ALA A 11 -16.40 32.61 5.31
C ALA A 11 -15.21 31.76 5.82
N ALA A 12 -14.30 32.34 6.57
CA ALA A 12 -13.16 31.64 7.14
C ALA A 12 -13.58 30.58 8.17
N LEU A 13 -14.59 30.88 9.03
CA LEU A 13 -15.16 29.92 9.96
C LEU A 13 -15.84 28.76 9.23
N GLN A 14 -16.63 29.05 8.21
CA GLN A 14 -17.29 28.02 7.38
C GLN A 14 -16.28 27.10 6.71
N LEU A 15 -15.22 27.67 6.14
CA LEU A 15 -14.13 26.90 5.52
C LEU A 15 -13.40 26.02 6.57
N ALA A 16 -13.12 26.57 7.76
CA ALA A 16 -12.47 25.83 8.84
C ALA A 16 -13.35 24.65 9.32
N GLN A 17 -14.66 24.87 9.47
CA GLN A 17 -15.61 23.81 9.82
C GLN A 17 -15.69 22.72 8.74
N GLN A 18 -15.82 23.10 7.46
CA GLN A 18 -15.82 22.15 6.36
C GLN A 18 -14.54 21.33 6.31
N THR A 19 -13.39 21.96 6.57
CA THR A 19 -12.09 21.28 6.62
C THR A 19 -12.01 20.32 7.81
N GLN A 20 -12.52 20.72 8.97
CA GLN A 20 -12.54 19.91 10.20
C GLN A 20 -13.47 18.68 10.05
N TRP A 21 -14.62 18.87 9.42
CA TRP A 21 -15.61 17.78 9.24
C TRP A 21 -15.31 16.86 8.05
N ARG A 22 -14.36 17.25 7.23
CA ARG A 22 -13.97 16.46 6.06
C ARG A 22 -13.40 15.12 6.47
N ASN A 23 -14.02 14.03 6.01
CA ASN A 23 -13.47 12.69 6.15
C ASN A 23 -12.39 12.46 5.08
N LYS A 24 -11.15 12.77 5.41
CA LYS A 24 -10.02 12.66 4.47
C LYS A 24 -9.85 11.23 3.91
N ALA A 25 -10.17 10.20 4.69
CA ALA A 25 -10.05 8.81 4.24
C ALA A 25 -10.96 8.51 3.04
N VAL A 26 -12.11 9.17 2.96
CA VAL A 26 -13.11 8.99 1.90
C VAL A 26 -12.92 10.01 0.79
N SER A 27 -12.66 11.29 1.14
CA SER A 27 -12.78 12.43 0.21
C SER A 27 -11.46 12.86 -0.45
N ASP A 28 -10.30 12.52 0.13
CA ASP A 28 -9.02 13.02 -0.37
C ASP A 28 -8.40 12.06 -1.37
N LEU A 29 -7.89 12.62 -2.45
CA LEU A 29 -7.14 11.89 -3.48
C LEU A 29 -5.64 12.08 -3.25
N TYR A 30 -4.88 11.00 -3.37
CA TYR A 30 -3.43 10.99 -3.26
C TYR A 30 -2.77 10.08 -4.29
N GLU A 31 -1.50 10.28 -4.56
CA GLU A 31 -0.71 9.31 -5.28
C GLU A 31 -0.32 8.17 -4.32
N PRO A 32 -0.75 6.91 -4.57
CA PRO A 32 -0.54 5.82 -3.60
C PRO A 32 0.93 5.40 -3.45
N GLY A 33 1.79 5.85 -4.37
CA GLY A 33 3.19 5.50 -4.38
C GLY A 33 3.39 3.98 -4.36
N SER A 34 4.42 3.53 -3.66
CA SER A 34 4.81 2.11 -3.68
C SER A 34 3.79 1.12 -3.10
N VAL A 35 2.72 1.56 -2.45
CA VAL A 35 1.59 0.68 -2.09
C VAL A 35 0.90 0.16 -3.35
N PHE A 36 0.83 0.96 -4.40
CA PHE A 36 0.24 0.58 -5.69
C PHE A 36 0.97 -0.59 -6.38
N LYS A 37 2.23 -0.85 -6.03
CA LYS A 37 2.99 -2.00 -6.55
C LYS A 37 2.30 -3.33 -6.25
N LEU A 38 1.46 -3.40 -5.22
CA LEU A 38 0.62 -4.58 -4.94
C LEU A 38 -0.35 -4.83 -6.08
N ILE A 39 -0.99 -3.77 -6.60
CA ILE A 39 -1.95 -3.86 -7.70
C ILE A 39 -1.25 -4.25 -9.01
N THR A 40 -0.15 -3.58 -9.34
CA THR A 40 0.65 -3.89 -10.54
C THR A 40 1.18 -5.32 -10.52
N CYS A 41 1.70 -5.77 -9.37
CA CYS A 41 2.21 -7.13 -9.20
C CYS A 41 1.09 -8.17 -9.35
N ALA A 42 -0.04 -7.95 -8.68
CA ALA A 42 -1.20 -8.84 -8.73
C ALA A 42 -1.74 -8.97 -10.17
N ALA A 43 -1.91 -7.84 -10.89
CA ALA A 43 -2.34 -7.84 -12.29
C ALA A 43 -1.38 -8.59 -13.20
N ALA A 44 -0.07 -8.38 -13.04
CA ALA A 44 0.95 -9.03 -13.87
C ALA A 44 1.05 -10.54 -13.61
N LEU A 45 0.85 -10.99 -12.36
CA LEU A 45 0.76 -12.41 -12.00
C LEU A 45 -0.52 -13.05 -12.54
N ASP A 46 -1.66 -12.37 -12.39
CA ASP A 46 -2.98 -12.90 -12.75
C ASP A 46 -3.14 -13.10 -14.26
N THR A 47 -2.56 -12.19 -15.04
CA THR A 47 -2.51 -12.29 -16.52
C THR A 47 -1.46 -13.29 -17.02
N GLY A 48 -0.53 -13.72 -16.18
CA GLY A 48 0.62 -14.53 -16.57
C GLY A 48 1.73 -13.72 -17.28
N ALA A 49 1.66 -12.39 -17.31
CA ALA A 49 2.73 -11.53 -17.85
C ALA A 49 4.05 -11.71 -17.09
N ILE A 50 3.96 -12.11 -15.81
CA ILE A 50 5.07 -12.58 -15.00
C ILE A 50 4.66 -13.83 -14.20
N GLY A 51 5.64 -14.65 -13.83
CA GLY A 51 5.47 -15.77 -12.90
C GLY A 51 6.11 -15.48 -11.54
N LYS A 52 5.80 -16.30 -10.53
CA LYS A 52 6.36 -16.21 -9.17
C LYS A 52 7.90 -16.19 -9.14
N HIS A 53 8.54 -16.83 -10.12
CA HIS A 53 10.01 -16.94 -10.23
C HIS A 53 10.61 -15.97 -11.24
N SER A 54 9.82 -15.05 -11.80
CA SER A 54 10.34 -14.03 -12.69
C SER A 54 11.39 -13.18 -12.00
N SER A 55 12.46 -12.83 -12.72
CA SER A 55 13.53 -11.98 -12.23
C SER A 55 13.68 -10.72 -13.06
N PHE A 56 14.22 -9.70 -12.42
CA PHE A 56 14.40 -8.35 -12.94
C PHE A 56 15.76 -7.82 -12.54
N TYR A 57 16.31 -6.89 -13.32
CA TYR A 57 17.57 -6.25 -13.01
C TYR A 57 17.37 -4.77 -12.68
N CYS A 58 18.00 -4.30 -11.62
CA CYS A 58 18.00 -2.92 -11.16
C CYS A 58 19.42 -2.36 -11.12
N GLY A 59 19.75 -1.53 -12.11
CA GLY A 59 21.03 -0.80 -12.18
C GLY A 59 20.95 0.61 -11.59
N ASP A 60 21.72 1.54 -12.14
CA ASP A 60 21.68 2.96 -11.76
C ASP A 60 20.35 3.61 -12.10
N SER A 61 19.88 3.35 -13.31
CA SER A 61 18.64 3.90 -13.85
C SER A 61 18.10 3.00 -14.95
N ILE A 62 16.83 3.21 -15.28
CA ILE A 62 16.19 2.66 -16.46
C ILE A 62 15.68 3.83 -17.31
N SER A 63 15.91 3.79 -18.63
CA SER A 63 15.40 4.80 -19.55
C SER A 63 14.19 4.27 -20.30
N VAL A 64 13.09 5.04 -20.29
CA VAL A 64 11.85 4.74 -21.00
C VAL A 64 11.50 5.94 -21.88
N ALA A 65 11.49 5.77 -23.19
CA ALA A 65 11.21 6.83 -24.16
C ALA A 65 11.95 8.15 -23.87
N GLY A 66 13.25 8.05 -23.52
CA GLY A 66 14.10 9.22 -23.21
C GLY A 66 14.03 9.72 -21.76
N THR A 67 13.01 9.33 -20.99
CA THR A 67 12.90 9.67 -19.56
C THR A 67 13.66 8.68 -18.70
N ARG A 68 14.48 9.20 -17.78
CA ARG A 68 15.30 8.38 -16.88
C ARG A 68 14.64 8.25 -15.51
N PHE A 69 14.50 7.00 -15.05
CA PHE A 69 13.93 6.65 -13.75
C PHE A 69 14.97 6.01 -12.84
N HIS A 70 14.87 6.31 -11.55
CA HIS A 70 15.75 5.79 -10.50
C HIS A 70 14.92 5.14 -9.37
N CYS A 71 15.55 4.25 -8.63
CA CYS A 71 15.03 3.84 -7.33
C CYS A 71 15.23 4.94 -6.29
N ALA A 72 14.49 4.87 -5.18
CA ALA A 72 14.66 5.78 -4.06
C ALA A 72 16.13 5.78 -3.60
N ASN A 73 16.65 6.97 -3.31
CA ASN A 73 18.05 7.17 -2.90
C ASN A 73 19.09 6.56 -3.88
N HIS A 74 18.75 6.46 -5.17
CA HIS A 74 19.60 5.88 -6.23
C HIS A 74 20.14 4.48 -5.91
N LYS A 75 19.38 3.70 -5.11
CA LYS A 75 19.77 2.33 -4.78
C LYS A 75 19.83 1.44 -6.03
N ARG A 76 20.87 0.61 -6.10
CA ARG A 76 21.05 -0.46 -7.10
C ARG A 76 20.79 -1.80 -6.41
N HIS A 77 19.78 -2.52 -6.87
CA HIS A 77 19.43 -3.80 -6.23
C HIS A 77 20.01 -5.00 -6.98
N GLY A 78 20.56 -4.80 -8.19
CA GLY A 78 21.09 -5.90 -9.02
C GLY A 78 19.97 -6.81 -9.56
N ALA A 79 20.31 -8.08 -9.74
CA ALA A 79 19.35 -9.11 -10.11
C ALA A 79 18.50 -9.50 -8.89
N GLN A 80 17.19 -9.54 -9.06
CA GLN A 80 16.25 -9.86 -7.98
C GLN A 80 15.00 -10.53 -8.52
N THR A 81 14.41 -11.42 -7.73
CA THR A 81 13.11 -12.02 -8.01
C THR A 81 11.99 -10.99 -7.87
N VAL A 82 10.78 -11.31 -8.35
CA VAL A 82 9.61 -10.43 -8.15
C VAL A 82 9.31 -10.19 -6.66
N THR A 83 9.50 -11.20 -5.81
CA THR A 83 9.34 -11.07 -4.35
C THR A 83 10.36 -10.08 -3.77
N GLN A 84 11.63 -10.24 -4.09
CA GLN A 84 12.68 -9.32 -3.67
C GLN A 84 12.49 -7.90 -4.23
N ALA A 85 11.94 -7.77 -5.46
CA ALA A 85 11.59 -6.47 -6.01
C ALA A 85 10.48 -5.77 -5.21
N LEU A 86 9.55 -6.53 -4.64
CA LEU A 86 8.49 -6.01 -3.76
C LEU A 86 9.05 -5.67 -2.37
N GLU A 87 9.91 -6.52 -1.78
CA GLU A 87 10.62 -6.31 -0.51
C GLU A 87 11.46 -5.04 -0.55
N ASN A 88 12.26 -4.87 -1.62
CA ASN A 88 13.11 -3.72 -1.86
C ASN A 88 12.34 -2.48 -2.36
N SER A 89 11.06 -2.62 -2.64
CA SER A 89 10.25 -1.56 -3.27
C SER A 89 10.89 -0.98 -4.54
N CYS A 90 11.48 -1.82 -5.40
CA CYS A 90 12.31 -1.44 -6.53
C CYS A 90 11.49 -0.83 -7.66
N ASN A 91 11.65 0.47 -7.94
CA ASN A 91 10.93 1.16 -9.03
C ASN A 91 11.29 0.58 -10.40
N GLN A 92 12.58 0.33 -10.67
CA GLN A 92 13.03 -0.15 -11.97
C GLN A 92 12.46 -1.54 -12.31
N SER A 93 12.33 -2.43 -11.31
CA SER A 93 11.68 -3.73 -11.52
C SER A 93 10.19 -3.56 -11.80
N PHE A 94 9.51 -2.65 -11.12
CA PHE A 94 8.08 -2.41 -11.36
C PHE A 94 7.81 -1.71 -12.69
N ILE A 95 8.72 -0.88 -13.21
CA ILE A 95 8.68 -0.37 -14.57
C ILE A 95 8.76 -1.54 -15.60
N GLN A 96 9.66 -2.49 -15.37
CA GLN A 96 9.77 -3.67 -16.24
C GLN A 96 8.54 -4.59 -16.13
N ILE A 97 7.95 -4.74 -14.93
CA ILE A 97 6.70 -5.48 -14.71
C ILE A 97 5.55 -4.81 -15.45
N GLY A 98 5.39 -3.48 -15.31
CA GLY A 98 4.37 -2.71 -16.02
C GLY A 98 4.51 -2.80 -17.53
N ALA A 99 5.75 -2.76 -18.04
CA ALA A 99 6.02 -2.92 -19.47
C ALA A 99 5.65 -4.33 -20.00
N ARG A 100 5.87 -5.39 -19.19
CA ARG A 100 5.43 -6.76 -19.53
C ARG A 100 3.91 -6.92 -19.46
N LEU A 101 3.26 -6.27 -18.51
CA LEU A 101 1.80 -6.27 -18.38
C LEU A 101 1.13 -5.58 -19.57
N GLY A 102 1.71 -4.48 -20.04
CA GLY A 102 1.16 -3.66 -21.12
C GLY A 102 0.08 -2.69 -20.61
N LYS A 103 -0.11 -1.60 -21.35
CA LYS A 103 -0.98 -0.50 -20.96
C LYS A 103 -2.47 -0.88 -20.95
N GLU A 104 -2.89 -1.73 -21.89
CA GLU A 104 -4.26 -2.19 -21.99
C GLU A 104 -4.64 -2.97 -20.72
N ALA A 105 -3.91 -4.04 -20.41
CA ALA A 105 -4.15 -4.85 -19.24
C ALA A 105 -3.96 -4.04 -17.93
N PHE A 106 -2.97 -3.13 -17.88
CA PHE A 106 -2.81 -2.22 -16.73
C PHE A 106 -4.07 -1.38 -16.48
N CYS A 107 -4.64 -0.77 -17.52
CA CYS A 107 -5.85 0.05 -17.42
C CYS A 107 -7.10 -0.78 -17.09
N ASP A 108 -7.21 -2.00 -17.65
CA ASP A 108 -8.31 -2.92 -17.36
C ASP A 108 -8.31 -3.35 -15.89
N TYR A 109 -7.13 -3.69 -15.33
CA TYR A 109 -7.01 -4.01 -13.90
C TYR A 109 -7.19 -2.80 -13.00
N PHE A 110 -6.74 -1.61 -13.41
CA PHE A 110 -7.00 -0.37 -12.67
C PHE A 110 -8.51 -0.14 -12.50
N GLU A 111 -9.30 -0.37 -13.56
CA GLU A 111 -10.76 -0.31 -13.51
C GLU A 111 -11.35 -1.49 -12.73
N ALA A 112 -10.87 -2.71 -12.96
CA ALA A 112 -11.38 -3.90 -12.29
C ALA A 112 -11.22 -3.81 -10.76
N PHE A 113 -10.13 -3.25 -10.25
CA PHE A 113 -9.90 -2.97 -8.84
C PHE A 113 -10.75 -1.80 -8.29
N GLY A 114 -11.58 -1.15 -9.11
CA GLY A 114 -12.50 -0.11 -8.68
C GLY A 114 -11.86 1.29 -8.57
N LEU A 115 -10.66 1.50 -9.12
CA LEU A 115 -9.90 2.73 -8.96
C LEU A 115 -10.30 3.85 -9.95
N ARG A 116 -11.36 3.66 -10.74
CA ARG A 116 -11.89 4.63 -11.71
C ARG A 116 -13.26 5.19 -11.34
N ALA A 117 -13.87 4.68 -10.28
CA ALA A 117 -15.22 5.03 -9.90
C ALA A 117 -15.38 4.95 -8.38
N PRO A 118 -16.31 5.70 -7.79
CA PRO A 118 -16.61 5.65 -6.38
C PRO A 118 -16.78 4.23 -5.84
N THR A 119 -16.35 4.00 -4.61
CA THR A 119 -16.49 2.70 -3.94
C THR A 119 -17.94 2.38 -3.63
N GLY A 120 -18.79 3.42 -3.51
CA GLY A 120 -20.17 3.30 -3.13
C GLY A 120 -20.37 3.09 -1.63
N ILE A 121 -19.41 3.56 -0.82
CA ILE A 121 -19.57 3.59 0.64
C ILE A 121 -20.76 4.48 1.02
N ASP A 122 -21.44 4.12 2.08
CA ASP A 122 -22.59 4.83 2.67
C ASP A 122 -22.17 6.10 3.47
N LEU A 123 -21.00 6.66 3.17
CA LEU A 123 -20.52 7.93 3.73
C LEU A 123 -20.54 9.04 2.67
N PRO A 124 -20.80 10.29 3.08
CA PRO A 124 -20.85 11.43 2.16
C PRO A 124 -19.44 11.83 1.67
N ALA A 125 -19.44 12.61 0.57
CA ALA A 125 -18.27 13.29 0.01
C ALA A 125 -17.21 12.38 -0.64
N GLU A 126 -17.58 11.19 -1.09
CA GLU A 126 -16.72 10.38 -1.94
C GLU A 126 -16.49 11.07 -3.30
N PRO A 127 -15.23 11.16 -3.80
CA PRO A 127 -14.93 11.81 -5.08
C PRO A 127 -15.62 11.08 -6.23
N LYS A 128 -16.24 11.84 -7.13
CA LYS A 128 -16.90 11.26 -8.32
C LYS A 128 -15.93 10.82 -9.39
N LYS A 129 -14.67 11.28 -9.34
CA LYS A 129 -13.63 11.01 -10.33
C LYS A 129 -12.27 10.92 -9.66
N SER A 130 -11.56 9.84 -9.91
CA SER A 130 -10.12 9.69 -9.67
C SER A 130 -9.31 10.27 -10.84
N LEU A 131 -8.05 10.59 -10.62
CA LEU A 131 -7.15 11.02 -11.69
C LEU A 131 -6.38 9.81 -12.22
N TYR A 132 -6.60 9.45 -13.48
CA TYR A 132 -5.98 8.28 -14.10
C TYR A 132 -5.80 8.46 -15.62
N TYR A 133 -4.96 7.61 -16.21
CA TYR A 133 -4.80 7.52 -17.65
C TYR A 133 -5.69 6.42 -18.23
N THR A 134 -6.30 6.71 -19.39
CA THR A 134 -6.91 5.65 -20.22
C THR A 134 -5.84 5.03 -21.12
N ALA A 135 -6.08 3.81 -21.65
CA ALA A 135 -5.11 3.14 -22.50
C ALA A 135 -4.72 3.96 -23.76
N GLU A 136 -5.66 4.76 -24.30
CA GLU A 136 -5.42 5.63 -25.44
C GLU A 136 -4.45 6.78 -25.12
N ARG A 137 -4.49 7.29 -23.88
CA ARG A 137 -3.68 8.42 -23.41
C ARG A 137 -2.40 8.00 -22.71
N MET A 138 -2.27 6.72 -22.38
CA MET A 138 -1.12 6.17 -21.67
C MET A 138 0.01 5.87 -22.66
N GLY A 139 1.06 6.68 -22.61
CA GLY A 139 2.33 6.41 -23.28
C GLY A 139 3.26 5.53 -22.42
N PRO A 140 4.45 5.18 -22.94
CA PRO A 140 5.41 4.36 -22.20
C PRO A 140 5.90 4.98 -20.90
N VAL A 141 6.02 6.31 -20.83
CA VAL A 141 6.49 7.06 -19.65
C VAL A 141 5.41 7.05 -18.56
N GLU A 142 4.15 7.29 -18.95
CA GLU A 142 3.00 7.24 -18.05
C GLU A 142 2.82 5.83 -17.47
N LEU A 143 2.90 4.79 -18.31
CA LEU A 143 2.84 3.41 -17.82
C LEU A 143 3.97 3.10 -16.84
N ALA A 144 5.19 3.57 -17.13
CA ALA A 144 6.34 3.38 -16.26
C ALA A 144 6.12 4.02 -14.88
N SER A 145 5.61 5.25 -14.81
CA SER A 145 5.36 5.95 -13.55
C SER A 145 4.14 5.38 -12.81
N CYS A 146 3.06 5.06 -13.51
CA CYS A 146 1.87 4.45 -12.93
C CYS A 146 2.16 3.07 -12.34
N ALA A 147 3.05 2.28 -12.95
CA ALA A 147 3.39 0.93 -12.51
C ALA A 147 3.99 0.88 -11.08
N PHE A 148 4.59 1.97 -10.60
CA PHE A 148 5.06 2.07 -9.22
C PHE A 148 4.26 3.07 -8.36
N GLY A 149 3.10 3.54 -8.86
CA GLY A 149 2.10 4.27 -8.09
C GLY A 149 2.21 5.78 -8.13
N GLN A 150 2.84 6.35 -9.14
CA GLN A 150 2.83 7.79 -9.42
C GLN A 150 1.94 8.11 -10.62
N SER A 151 1.66 9.40 -10.84
CA SER A 151 0.89 9.92 -11.98
C SER A 151 -0.58 9.48 -12.03
N SER A 152 -1.09 8.83 -10.98
CA SER A 152 -2.52 8.56 -10.78
C SER A 152 -2.90 8.90 -9.35
N LYS A 153 -4.09 9.49 -9.14
CA LYS A 153 -4.60 9.80 -7.81
C LYS A 153 -5.86 8.98 -7.53
N VAL A 154 -5.90 8.36 -6.38
CA VAL A 154 -7.03 7.57 -5.86
C VAL A 154 -7.31 7.97 -4.42
N SER A 155 -8.51 7.69 -3.88
CA SER A 155 -8.77 7.91 -2.47
C SER A 155 -8.09 6.83 -1.61
N TYR A 156 -7.91 7.14 -0.32
CA TYR A 156 -7.38 6.16 0.63
C TYR A 156 -8.30 4.93 0.72
N LEU A 157 -9.61 5.16 0.64
CA LEU A 157 -10.60 4.09 0.69
C LEU A 157 -10.56 3.21 -0.56
N GLU A 158 -10.48 3.80 -1.77
CA GLU A 158 -10.29 3.03 -3.02
C GLU A 158 -9.05 2.15 -2.93
N MET A 159 -7.93 2.70 -2.43
CA MET A 159 -6.70 1.93 -2.29
C MET A 159 -6.83 0.80 -1.26
N ALA A 160 -7.46 1.06 -0.12
CA ALA A 160 -7.71 0.04 0.90
C ALA A 160 -8.61 -1.09 0.35
N ALA A 161 -9.71 -0.75 -0.33
CA ALA A 161 -10.61 -1.73 -0.95
C ALA A 161 -9.90 -2.57 -2.03
N ALA A 162 -9.04 -1.94 -2.84
CA ALA A 162 -8.25 -2.63 -3.85
C ALA A 162 -7.25 -3.62 -3.21
N VAL A 163 -6.56 -3.23 -2.13
CA VAL A 163 -5.65 -4.14 -1.41
C VAL A 163 -6.43 -5.26 -0.70
N CYS A 164 -7.63 -4.98 -0.16
CA CYS A 164 -8.51 -6.05 0.33
C CYS A 164 -8.77 -7.09 -0.76
N ALA A 165 -9.05 -6.67 -2.00
CA ALA A 165 -9.24 -7.60 -3.11
C ALA A 165 -7.98 -8.38 -3.47
N VAL A 166 -6.78 -7.82 -3.27
CA VAL A 166 -5.51 -8.55 -3.47
C VAL A 166 -5.40 -9.75 -2.52
N VAL A 167 -5.88 -9.65 -1.27
CA VAL A 167 -5.62 -10.65 -0.23
C VAL A 167 -6.79 -11.57 0.11
N ASN A 168 -8.03 -11.23 -0.29
CA ASN A 168 -9.27 -11.93 0.09
C ASN A 168 -9.78 -12.95 -0.95
N GLY A 169 -8.89 -13.46 -1.80
CA GLY A 169 -9.26 -14.35 -2.90
C GLY A 169 -9.75 -13.62 -4.16
N GLY A 170 -9.38 -12.36 -4.32
CA GLY A 170 -9.64 -11.56 -5.51
C GLY A 170 -11.03 -10.90 -5.55
N ARG A 171 -11.72 -10.77 -4.45
CA ARG A 171 -13.09 -10.21 -4.40
C ARG A 171 -13.06 -8.72 -4.08
N LEU A 172 -13.50 -7.89 -5.01
CA LEU A 172 -13.73 -6.47 -4.74
C LEU A 172 -15.06 -6.30 -4.01
N MET A 173 -14.99 -5.97 -2.73
CA MET A 173 -16.17 -5.73 -1.88
C MET A 173 -16.53 -4.24 -1.90
N GLN A 174 -17.83 -3.94 -1.81
CA GLN A 174 -18.29 -2.59 -1.53
C GLN A 174 -18.09 -2.31 -0.04
N PRO A 175 -17.32 -1.26 0.34
CA PRO A 175 -17.23 -0.87 1.74
C PRO A 175 -18.55 -0.29 2.23
N TYR A 176 -18.88 -0.49 3.50
CA TYR A 176 -20.03 0.08 4.19
C TYR A 176 -19.76 0.23 5.68
N VAL A 177 -20.46 1.13 6.34
CA VAL A 177 -20.30 1.43 7.79
C VAL A 177 -21.60 1.11 8.54
N VAL A 178 -22.74 1.26 7.87
CA VAL A 178 -24.05 1.00 8.45
C VAL A 178 -24.39 -0.48 8.28
N SER A 179 -24.62 -1.20 9.37
CA SER A 179 -25.11 -2.59 9.33
C SER A 179 -26.64 -2.64 9.35
N ASP A 180 -27.25 -1.82 10.22
CA ASP A 180 -28.69 -1.87 10.44
C ASP A 180 -29.27 -0.45 10.57
N ILE A 181 -30.46 -0.25 10.03
CA ILE A 181 -31.29 0.93 10.25
C ILE A 181 -32.40 0.51 11.20
N LEU A 182 -32.46 1.16 12.35
CA LEU A 182 -33.43 0.85 13.39
C LEU A 182 -34.58 1.86 13.42
N GLY A 183 -35.79 1.38 13.70
CA GLY A 183 -36.94 2.19 13.97
C GLY A 183 -36.94 2.75 15.41
N PRO A 184 -37.96 3.58 15.73
CA PRO A 184 -38.06 4.24 17.04
C PRO A 184 -38.13 3.29 18.25
N GLU A 185 -38.64 2.08 18.04
CA GLU A 185 -38.75 1.02 19.08
C GLU A 185 -37.59 0.03 19.07
N GLY A 186 -36.58 0.26 18.22
CA GLY A 186 -35.39 -0.60 18.09
C GLY A 186 -35.57 -1.77 17.12
N GLU A 187 -36.71 -1.85 16.42
CA GLU A 187 -36.92 -2.84 15.36
C GLU A 187 -36.04 -2.57 14.15
N VAL A 188 -35.53 -3.63 13.51
CA VAL A 188 -34.69 -3.50 12.29
C VAL A 188 -35.62 -3.18 11.12
N ILE A 189 -35.48 -1.95 10.58
CA ILE A 189 -36.17 -1.51 9.36
C ILE A 189 -35.47 -2.02 8.11
N ASP A 190 -34.12 -1.96 8.09
CA ASP A 190 -33.31 -2.42 6.98
C ASP A 190 -31.97 -2.97 7.50
N HIS A 191 -31.45 -3.99 6.80
CA HIS A 191 -30.18 -4.65 7.10
C HIS A 191 -29.29 -4.66 5.88
N LEU A 192 -28.11 -4.06 5.99
CA LEU A 192 -27.11 -4.00 4.92
C LEU A 192 -26.17 -5.20 5.03
N ALA A 193 -26.16 -6.04 4.01
CA ALA A 193 -25.27 -7.19 3.92
C ALA A 193 -24.03 -6.86 3.08
N PRO A 194 -22.90 -7.58 3.29
CA PRO A 194 -21.69 -7.43 2.47
C PRO A 194 -21.98 -7.69 0.99
N VAL A 195 -21.58 -6.76 0.12
CA VAL A 195 -21.78 -6.86 -1.33
C VAL A 195 -20.43 -7.09 -2.02
N CYS A 196 -20.28 -8.23 -2.70
CA CYS A 196 -19.17 -8.47 -3.62
C CYS A 196 -19.51 -7.88 -5.00
N ARG A 197 -18.84 -6.81 -5.38
CA ARG A 197 -19.07 -6.13 -6.67
C ARG A 197 -18.61 -6.99 -7.85
N ARG A 198 -17.44 -7.66 -7.71
CA ARG A 198 -16.86 -8.56 -8.74
C ARG A 198 -15.65 -9.32 -8.19
N ARG A 199 -15.26 -10.34 -8.92
CA ARG A 199 -13.94 -10.99 -8.73
C ARG A 199 -12.94 -10.36 -9.68
N VAL A 200 -11.81 -9.88 -9.16
CA VAL A 200 -10.75 -9.17 -9.90
C VAL A 200 -9.57 -10.09 -10.19
N LEU A 201 -9.25 -10.99 -9.25
CA LEU A 201 -8.11 -11.89 -9.32
C LEU A 201 -8.55 -13.35 -9.12
N LYS A 202 -7.71 -14.25 -9.61
CA LYS A 202 -7.78 -15.67 -9.24
C LYS A 202 -7.37 -15.86 -7.78
N GLU A 203 -7.92 -16.89 -7.13
CA GLU A 203 -7.59 -17.28 -5.77
C GLU A 203 -6.08 -17.56 -5.59
N GLU A 204 -5.48 -18.23 -6.59
CA GLU A 204 -4.07 -18.56 -6.60
C GLU A 204 -3.19 -17.30 -6.63
N THR A 205 -3.56 -16.29 -7.43
CA THR A 205 -2.87 -14.99 -7.47
C THR A 205 -2.94 -14.31 -6.11
N SER A 206 -4.12 -14.28 -5.48
CA SER A 206 -4.32 -13.72 -4.15
C SER A 206 -3.44 -14.43 -3.10
N ARG A 207 -3.36 -15.76 -3.12
CA ARG A 207 -2.49 -16.52 -2.22
C ARG A 207 -1.02 -16.18 -2.43
N THR A 208 -0.55 -16.13 -3.68
CA THR A 208 0.83 -15.74 -4.01
C THR A 208 1.14 -14.33 -3.52
N MET A 209 0.21 -13.39 -3.67
CA MET A 209 0.39 -12.02 -3.18
C MET A 209 0.48 -11.96 -1.65
N ARG A 210 -0.30 -12.76 -0.92
CA ARG A 210 -0.19 -12.85 0.56
C ARG A 210 1.21 -13.30 0.99
N GLU A 211 1.76 -14.36 0.34
CA GLU A 211 3.13 -14.82 0.60
C GLU A 211 4.18 -13.73 0.35
N MET A 212 4.04 -12.98 -0.76
CA MET A 212 4.94 -11.87 -1.09
C MET A 212 4.80 -10.70 -0.12
N MET A 213 3.59 -10.36 0.31
CA MET A 213 3.35 -9.29 1.28
C MET A 213 3.91 -9.65 2.66
N GLU A 214 3.84 -10.92 3.06
CA GLU A 214 4.49 -11.39 4.28
C GLU A 214 6.02 -11.27 4.18
N ALA A 215 6.63 -11.62 3.05
CA ALA A 215 8.06 -11.47 2.82
C ALA A 215 8.52 -10.00 2.95
N VAL A 216 7.71 -9.03 2.52
CA VAL A 216 7.98 -7.58 2.73
C VAL A 216 8.08 -7.24 4.22
N VAL A 217 7.24 -7.83 5.07
CA VAL A 217 7.24 -7.59 6.52
C VAL A 217 8.37 -8.34 7.21
N LEU A 218 8.69 -9.53 6.75
CA LEU A 218 9.77 -10.33 7.36
C LEU A 218 11.17 -9.85 6.94
N TYR A 219 11.37 -9.55 5.66
CA TYR A 219 12.71 -9.36 5.08
C TYR A 219 12.91 -7.98 4.44
N GLY A 220 11.83 -7.28 4.10
CA GLY A 220 11.86 -6.01 3.37
C GLY A 220 11.69 -4.77 4.23
N GLY A 221 11.17 -3.72 3.60
CA GLY A 221 10.93 -2.41 4.22
C GLY A 221 9.73 -2.33 5.17
N GLY A 222 9.10 -3.46 5.48
CA GLY A 222 7.92 -3.56 6.34
C GLY A 222 8.18 -4.10 7.75
N ARG A 223 9.42 -4.31 8.16
CA ARG A 223 9.78 -4.98 9.43
C ARG A 223 9.15 -4.37 10.68
N ASN A 224 8.92 -3.07 10.68
CA ASN A 224 8.26 -2.37 11.79
C ASN A 224 6.74 -2.65 11.90
N ALA A 225 6.17 -3.40 10.96
CA ALA A 225 4.79 -3.86 11.03
C ALA A 225 4.64 -5.28 11.61
N GLN A 226 5.73 -5.90 12.08
CA GLN A 226 5.67 -7.22 12.72
C GLN A 226 4.90 -7.14 14.04
N ILE A 227 4.02 -8.12 14.25
CA ILE A 227 3.23 -8.26 15.49
C ILE A 227 3.55 -9.64 16.08
N PRO A 228 4.09 -9.73 17.31
CA PRO A 228 4.42 -10.99 17.94
C PRO A 228 3.21 -11.95 18.00
N GLY A 229 3.38 -13.14 17.48
CA GLY A 229 2.34 -14.17 17.45
C GLY A 229 1.33 -14.06 16.30
N TYR A 230 1.47 -13.07 15.39
CA TYR A 230 0.64 -12.99 14.19
C TYR A 230 1.50 -12.91 12.92
N ARG A 231 1.04 -13.57 11.88
CA ARG A 231 1.62 -13.43 10.54
C ARG A 231 1.05 -12.17 9.90
N VAL A 232 1.93 -11.25 9.53
CA VAL A 232 1.54 -9.94 8.97
C VAL A 232 2.11 -9.80 7.57
N GLY A 233 1.28 -9.39 6.63
CA GLY A 233 1.71 -8.97 5.30
C GLY A 233 1.53 -7.46 5.15
N GLY A 234 2.35 -6.82 4.32
CA GLY A 234 2.21 -5.37 4.14
C GLY A 234 3.04 -4.78 3.03
N LYS A 235 2.91 -3.45 2.85
CA LYS A 235 3.70 -2.68 1.90
C LYS A 235 3.81 -1.22 2.33
N SER A 236 5.02 -0.70 2.32
CA SER A 236 5.31 0.72 2.55
C SER A 236 5.11 1.55 1.29
N GLY A 237 4.67 2.80 1.44
CA GLY A 237 4.65 3.83 0.43
C GLY A 237 5.29 5.12 0.95
N THR A 238 5.87 5.87 0.05
CA THR A 238 6.31 7.25 0.25
C THR A 238 6.09 7.94 -1.08
N SER A 239 5.12 8.83 -1.15
CA SER A 239 4.78 9.56 -2.36
C SER A 239 5.06 11.05 -2.19
N GLN A 240 5.35 11.73 -3.29
CA GLN A 240 5.44 13.17 -3.31
C GLN A 240 4.04 13.77 -3.25
N LYS A 241 3.85 14.84 -2.50
CA LYS A 241 2.60 15.60 -2.49
C LYS A 241 2.70 16.74 -3.49
N LEU A 242 2.21 16.50 -4.72
CA LEU A 242 2.38 17.42 -5.84
C LEU A 242 1.56 18.71 -5.73
N ASP A 243 0.55 18.75 -4.89
CA ASP A 243 -0.33 19.89 -4.62
C ASP A 243 0.09 20.71 -3.38
N SER A 244 1.21 20.36 -2.76
CA SER A 244 1.82 21.16 -1.69
C SER A 244 2.71 22.26 -2.25
N ALA A 245 2.74 23.42 -1.56
CA ALA A 245 3.70 24.49 -1.84
C ALA A 245 5.15 24.09 -1.49
N ASP A 246 5.33 23.09 -0.61
CA ASP A 246 6.62 22.51 -0.30
C ASP A 246 6.92 21.32 -1.24
N GLU A 247 7.87 21.49 -2.14
CA GLU A 247 8.33 20.44 -3.04
C GLU A 247 8.88 19.19 -2.30
N LYS A 248 9.24 19.33 -1.04
CA LYS A 248 9.70 18.22 -0.18
C LYS A 248 8.56 17.53 0.54
N ALA A 249 7.33 18.04 0.43
CA ALA A 249 6.17 17.43 1.07
C ALA A 249 5.97 15.99 0.59
N ARG A 250 5.72 15.10 1.54
CA ARG A 250 5.53 13.67 1.29
C ARG A 250 4.31 13.16 2.03
N ILE A 251 3.72 12.12 1.48
CA ILE A 251 2.76 11.26 2.18
C ILE A 251 3.48 9.97 2.53
N ALA A 252 3.66 9.72 3.83
CA ALA A 252 4.20 8.47 4.33
C ALA A 252 3.06 7.49 4.56
N SER A 253 3.08 6.33 3.91
CA SER A 253 2.00 5.36 4.01
C SER A 253 2.50 3.95 4.27
N PHE A 254 1.66 3.15 4.92
CA PHE A 254 1.84 1.71 5.05
C PHE A 254 0.48 1.03 5.04
N VAL A 255 0.38 -0.07 4.30
CA VAL A 255 -0.75 -0.99 4.37
C VAL A 255 -0.29 -2.27 5.02
N ALA A 256 -1.02 -2.73 6.02
CA ALA A 256 -0.79 -4.00 6.71
C ALA A 256 -2.07 -4.84 6.72
N VAL A 257 -1.90 -6.15 6.67
CA VAL A 257 -2.98 -7.15 6.73
C VAL A 257 -2.60 -8.21 7.74
N ALA A 258 -3.53 -8.54 8.64
CA ALA A 258 -3.30 -9.57 9.64
C ALA A 258 -4.61 -10.31 10.03
N PRO A 259 -4.54 -11.63 10.30
CA PRO A 259 -3.46 -12.52 9.92
C PRO A 259 -3.34 -12.64 8.40
N ILE A 260 -2.14 -12.80 7.83
CA ILE A 260 -1.99 -12.80 6.36
C ILE A 260 -2.34 -14.14 5.72
N ASP A 261 -2.28 -15.22 6.48
CA ASP A 261 -2.68 -16.58 6.05
C ASP A 261 -4.20 -16.73 5.99
N ASP A 262 -4.93 -16.06 6.90
CA ASP A 262 -6.40 -15.93 6.88
C ASP A 262 -6.81 -14.47 7.11
N PRO A 263 -6.81 -13.63 6.06
CA PRO A 263 -6.96 -12.18 6.19
C PRO A 263 -8.29 -11.77 6.84
N GLN A 264 -8.22 -11.17 8.02
CA GLN A 264 -9.37 -10.65 8.76
C GLN A 264 -9.43 -9.13 8.73
N PHE A 265 -8.28 -8.47 8.89
CA PHE A 265 -8.21 -7.02 9.00
C PHE A 265 -7.13 -6.45 8.11
N LEU A 266 -7.45 -5.30 7.50
CA LEU A 266 -6.50 -4.44 6.81
C LEU A 266 -6.45 -3.10 7.52
N CYS A 267 -5.23 -2.60 7.74
CA CYS A 267 -4.97 -1.25 8.23
C CYS A 267 -4.13 -0.49 7.20
N LEU A 268 -4.63 0.64 6.72
CA LEU A 268 -3.89 1.59 5.88
C LEU A 268 -3.70 2.87 6.68
N VAL A 269 -2.44 3.18 6.98
CA VAL A 269 -2.05 4.43 7.65
C VAL A 269 -1.36 5.33 6.65
N CYS A 270 -1.85 6.56 6.53
CA CYS A 270 -1.27 7.60 5.69
C CYS A 270 -1.03 8.85 6.55
N LEU A 271 0.22 9.26 6.67
CA LEU A 271 0.64 10.48 7.34
C LEU A 271 0.92 11.54 6.27
N ASP A 272 0.09 12.56 6.27
CA ASP A 272 0.15 13.66 5.33
C ASP A 272 1.12 14.74 5.84
N GLU A 273 2.18 15.02 5.09
CA GLU A 273 3.24 15.97 5.43
C GLU A 273 3.83 15.76 6.83
N PRO A 274 4.35 14.56 7.16
CA PRO A 274 4.85 14.32 8.50
C PRO A 274 6.08 15.17 8.81
N HIS A 275 6.02 15.92 9.92
CA HIS A 275 7.16 16.66 10.46
C HIS A 275 8.03 15.73 11.31
N SER A 276 8.97 15.03 10.69
CA SER A 276 9.81 14.03 11.36
C SER A 276 11.21 13.96 10.73
N TRP A 277 12.14 13.26 11.40
CA TRP A 277 13.49 12.98 10.89
C TRP A 277 13.50 12.16 9.60
N THR A 278 12.41 11.51 9.25
CA THR A 278 12.21 10.73 8.02
C THR A 278 10.80 10.93 7.48
N THR A 279 10.58 10.63 6.21
CA THR A 279 9.26 10.55 5.58
C THR A 279 8.93 9.13 5.10
N ALA A 280 9.75 8.14 5.48
CA ALA A 280 9.58 6.77 5.05
C ALA A 280 8.37 6.10 5.73
N GLY A 281 7.39 5.63 4.95
CA GLY A 281 6.18 4.97 5.47
C GLY A 281 6.48 3.71 6.29
N GLY A 282 7.54 2.96 5.93
CA GLY A 282 8.01 1.81 6.73
C GLY A 282 8.55 2.17 8.12
N SER A 283 8.98 3.42 8.32
CA SER A 283 9.47 3.90 9.62
C SER A 283 8.39 4.59 10.43
N LEU A 284 7.49 5.34 9.79
CA LEU A 284 6.49 6.15 10.48
C LEU A 284 5.12 5.47 10.56
N SER A 285 4.63 4.92 9.45
CA SER A 285 3.26 4.41 9.35
C SER A 285 3.16 2.91 9.71
N ALA A 286 4.23 2.13 9.47
CA ALA A 286 4.23 0.70 9.77
C ALA A 286 4.05 0.37 11.26
N PRO A 287 4.74 1.04 12.22
CA PRO A 287 4.52 0.81 13.65
C PRO A 287 3.08 1.10 14.09
N VAL A 288 2.48 2.16 13.53
CA VAL A 288 1.08 2.51 13.82
C VAL A 288 0.13 1.44 13.31
N CYS A 289 0.37 0.91 12.10
CA CYS A 289 -0.41 -0.23 11.58
C CYS A 289 -0.29 -1.45 12.49
N ALA A 290 0.93 -1.76 12.99
CA ALA A 290 1.16 -2.88 13.88
C ALA A 290 0.35 -2.75 15.17
N GLU A 291 0.42 -1.59 15.83
CA GLU A 291 -0.29 -1.33 17.07
C GLU A 291 -1.82 -1.40 16.89
N VAL A 292 -2.36 -0.75 15.87
CA VAL A 292 -3.81 -0.77 15.56
C VAL A 292 -4.27 -2.20 15.30
N LEU A 293 -3.54 -2.96 14.47
CA LEU A 293 -3.89 -4.34 14.17
C LEU A 293 -3.77 -5.24 15.39
N GLU A 294 -2.71 -5.12 16.19
CA GLU A 294 -2.54 -5.92 17.41
C GLU A 294 -3.72 -5.74 18.37
N GLN A 295 -4.08 -4.49 18.66
CA GLN A 295 -5.22 -4.19 19.52
C GLN A 295 -6.53 -4.71 18.93
N THR A 296 -6.73 -4.58 17.62
CA THR A 296 -7.92 -5.07 16.92
C THR A 296 -8.03 -6.60 16.97
N LEU A 297 -6.93 -7.31 16.72
CA LEU A 297 -6.88 -8.77 16.76
C LEU A 297 -7.18 -9.31 18.16
N VAL A 298 -6.57 -8.68 19.18
CA VAL A 298 -6.84 -9.05 20.60
C VAL A 298 -8.30 -8.77 20.95
N TYR A 299 -8.83 -7.60 20.61
CA TYR A 299 -10.24 -7.24 20.87
C TYR A 299 -11.22 -8.20 20.21
N LYS A 300 -10.90 -8.67 18.99
CA LYS A 300 -11.72 -9.65 18.24
C LYS A 300 -11.48 -11.10 18.65
N GLY A 301 -10.60 -11.34 19.62
CA GLY A 301 -10.32 -12.69 20.11
C GLY A 301 -9.62 -13.59 19.09
N ILE A 302 -8.93 -13.02 18.09
CA ILE A 302 -8.14 -13.79 17.14
C ILE A 302 -6.91 -14.38 17.88
N PRO A 303 -6.74 -15.71 17.90
CA PRO A 303 -5.67 -16.31 18.69
C PRO A 303 -4.30 -16.01 18.09
N ARG A 304 -3.31 -15.79 18.95
CA ARG A 304 -1.90 -15.75 18.52
C ARG A 304 -1.46 -17.17 18.12
N ALA A 305 -0.82 -17.30 16.96
CA ALA A 305 -0.18 -18.55 16.61
C ALA A 305 0.94 -18.84 17.61
N SER A 306 1.07 -20.09 18.06
CA SER A 306 2.27 -20.54 18.78
C SER A 306 3.45 -20.43 17.81
N LEU A 307 4.28 -19.40 17.97
CA LEU A 307 5.54 -19.33 17.23
C LEU A 307 6.36 -20.57 17.58
N PRO A 308 6.97 -21.27 16.60
CA PRO A 308 7.98 -22.24 16.91
C PRO A 308 9.05 -21.53 17.75
N ALA A 309 9.46 -22.17 18.86
CA ALA A 309 10.56 -21.67 19.67
C ALA A 309 11.74 -21.35 18.75
N PRO A 310 12.47 -20.23 18.94
CA PRO A 310 13.64 -19.92 18.14
C PRO A 310 14.53 -21.18 18.14
N SER A 311 14.85 -21.69 16.96
CA SER A 311 15.77 -22.81 16.85
C SER A 311 17.10 -22.36 17.44
N THR A 312 17.50 -22.97 18.52
CA THR A 312 18.84 -22.83 19.09
C THR A 312 19.84 -23.61 18.23
N ALA A 313 19.94 -23.27 16.97
CA ALA A 313 20.91 -23.81 16.05
C ALA A 313 21.84 -22.68 15.61
N GLU A 314 23.10 -22.90 15.98
CA GLU A 314 24.29 -22.22 15.48
C GLU A 314 24.72 -20.89 16.13
N THR A 315 25.11 -20.98 17.40
CA THR A 315 26.25 -20.22 17.91
C THR A 315 27.41 -21.17 18.16
N SER A 316 28.06 -21.57 17.11
CA SER A 316 29.44 -22.10 17.16
C SER A 316 30.08 -21.92 15.78
N ALA A 317 30.44 -20.68 15.48
CA ALA A 317 31.50 -20.41 14.52
C ALA A 317 32.70 -20.07 15.38
N ASP A 318 33.59 -21.07 15.54
CA ASP A 318 34.96 -20.89 16.02
C ASP A 318 35.60 -19.76 15.21
N LEU A 319 35.96 -18.70 15.90
CA LEU A 319 36.89 -17.72 15.38
C LEU A 319 38.29 -18.35 15.48
N PRO A 320 39.09 -18.39 14.42
CA PRO A 320 40.49 -18.77 14.55
C PRO A 320 41.19 -17.71 15.38
N GLU A 321 41.87 -18.15 16.44
CA GLU A 321 42.87 -17.38 17.17
C GLU A 321 44.09 -17.16 16.23
N ASP A 322 44.13 -16.00 15.59
CA ASP A 322 45.39 -15.55 14.96
C ASP A 322 46.33 -15.02 16.02
N GLY A 323 47.18 -15.93 16.49
CA GLY A 323 48.40 -15.58 17.18
C GLY A 323 49.44 -15.10 16.16
N ASP A 324 49.69 -13.83 16.10
CA ASP A 324 50.91 -13.31 15.51
C ASP A 324 51.64 -12.39 16.52
N SER A 325 52.65 -13.00 17.12
CA SER A 325 53.70 -12.34 17.87
C SER A 325 54.59 -11.52 16.89
N PHE A 326 54.55 -10.20 17.00
CA PHE A 326 55.60 -9.35 16.45
C PHE A 326 56.77 -9.34 17.42
N ASP A 327 57.83 -10.06 17.09
CA ASP A 327 59.20 -9.81 17.59
C ASP A 327 60.01 -9.11 16.50
N GLY A 328 60.78 -8.10 16.97
CA GLY A 328 61.39 -7.05 16.22
C GLY A 328 62.56 -7.45 15.31
N ALA A 329 62.87 -6.52 14.44
CA ALA A 329 64.16 -5.91 14.14
C ALA A 329 63.94 -4.77 13.13
#